data_1c97df7ceec592d52884518e923c4de2
#
_entry.id   1c97df7ceec592d52884518e923c4de2
#
_cell.length_a   1.000
_cell.length_b   1.000
_cell.length_c   1.000
_cell.angle_alpha   90.00
_cell.angle_beta   90.00
_cell.angle_gamma   90.00
#
_symmetry.space_group_name_H-M   'P 1'
#
loop_
_entity.id
_entity.type
_entity.pdbx_description
1 polymer ?
#
loop_
_entity_poly.entity_id
_entity_poly.type
_entity_poly.pdbx_seq_one_letter_code
_entity_poly.pdbx_strand_id
1 'polypeptide(L)'
;MIDGKNMERALMKKIIYPVISAITILGLVACEEAATPQQEPQAEQKMVDAAIPKQEVPVVPRYSSWTCPANPGKAPSGDLTATRIETANSRRTEPGLYEGPVWLNGALYFSDFTFQEGFPSRVQRLNADGSMETAIENSGTNGLALDSEGFLIGGVHADKTISRFDLQSGEREKIVGEYQDNPFNSPNDLTEARDGTIYFTDPDFQRSAAPGGQEKTQVFRVSASGSVMVVDDSISNPNGVSLSPAQDTLYVAGGGEKGFLRAYPIVDGQPGEGKNLVEGIQVPDGMAIDCLGNIYVTEHTAQRVRVFTPAGEHLATISVDANITNAAFGGAAGKTLYLTGAGAVWSIDLDVAGFPY
;
A
#
# COMPACT_ATOMS: atom_id res chain seq x y z
N MET A 1 31.90 -20.23 -11.38
CA MET A 1 30.59 -20.30 -10.70
C MET A 1 30.87 -19.99 -9.24
N ILE A 2 30.63 -18.77 -8.82
CA ILE A 2 30.83 -18.30 -7.43
C ILE A 2 29.45 -18.23 -6.81
N ASP A 3 29.31 -18.96 -5.71
CA ASP A 3 28.07 -19.22 -4.97
C ASP A 3 27.47 -17.93 -4.39
N GLY A 4 26.22 -17.63 -4.77
CA GLY A 4 25.50 -16.39 -4.41
C GLY A 4 25.22 -16.18 -2.92
N LYS A 5 25.44 -17.18 -2.06
CA LYS A 5 25.22 -17.10 -0.61
C LYS A 5 26.29 -16.32 0.17
N ASN A 6 27.39 -15.97 -0.46
CA ASN A 6 28.48 -15.23 0.19
C ASN A 6 28.43 -13.71 -0.01
N MET A 7 27.53 -13.19 -0.84
CA MET A 7 27.46 -11.76 -1.11
C MET A 7 26.61 -11.00 -0.08
N GLU A 8 25.56 -11.59 0.47
CA GLU A 8 24.72 -10.94 1.50
C GLU A 8 25.38 -10.86 2.88
N ARG A 9 26.28 -11.78 3.22
CA ARG A 9 27.03 -11.73 4.49
C ARG A 9 28.21 -10.75 4.50
N ALA A 10 28.65 -10.27 3.37
CA ALA A 10 29.80 -9.35 3.26
C ALA A 10 29.44 -7.87 3.40
N LEU A 11 28.16 -7.49 3.26
CA LEU A 11 27.72 -6.09 3.36
C LEU A 11 27.40 -5.65 4.81
N MET A 12 27.28 -6.56 5.76
CA MET A 12 26.93 -6.26 7.16
C MET A 12 28.09 -6.16 8.14
N LYS A 13 29.33 -6.14 7.68
CA LYS A 13 30.51 -5.99 8.56
C LYS A 13 31.47 -4.96 8.03
N LYS A 14 31.20 -3.66 8.20
CA LYS A 14 32.19 -2.59 8.37
C LYS A 14 31.51 -1.21 8.36
N ILE A 15 31.00 -0.74 9.47
CA ILE A 15 31.03 0.68 9.81
C ILE A 15 31.17 0.78 11.34
N ILE A 16 32.40 0.94 11.80
CA ILE A 16 32.74 1.36 13.15
C ILE A 16 33.09 2.84 13.04
N TYR A 17 32.31 3.71 13.68
CA TYR A 17 32.69 5.12 13.84
C TYR A 17 33.30 5.35 15.20
N PRO A 18 34.37 6.18 15.31
CA PRO A 18 35.01 6.52 16.59
C PRO A 18 34.24 7.62 17.32
N VAL A 19 34.08 7.43 18.62
CA VAL A 19 33.61 8.40 19.59
C VAL A 19 34.64 9.52 19.73
N ILE A 20 34.25 10.77 19.47
CA ILE A 20 35.03 11.95 19.82
C ILE A 20 34.39 12.62 21.02
N SER A 21 35.11 12.58 22.13
CA SER A 21 34.85 13.31 23.37
C SER A 21 35.05 14.81 23.16
N ALA A 22 34.06 15.64 23.47
CA ALA A 22 34.20 17.09 23.52
C ALA A 22 34.14 17.58 24.98
N ILE A 23 35.17 18.31 25.34
CA ILE A 23 35.48 18.86 26.63
C ILE A 23 34.61 20.10 26.91
N THR A 24 34.03 20.16 28.10
CA THR A 24 33.27 21.28 28.65
C THR A 24 34.22 22.41 29.09
N ILE A 25 34.00 23.61 28.61
CA ILE A 25 34.62 24.85 29.18
C ILE A 25 33.48 25.69 29.77
N LEU A 26 33.52 25.86 31.10
CA LEU A 26 32.74 26.86 31.83
C LEU A 26 33.31 28.24 31.58
N GLY A 27 32.49 29.18 31.15
CA GLY A 27 32.77 30.61 31.14
C GLY A 27 31.70 31.35 31.92
N LEU A 28 32.03 31.88 33.06
CA LEU A 28 31.25 32.88 33.81
C LEU A 28 31.29 34.22 33.07
N VAL A 29 30.10 34.82 32.81
CA VAL A 29 30.01 36.26 32.50
C VAL A 29 28.88 36.87 33.31
N ALA A 30 29.19 38.05 33.87
CA ALA A 30 28.46 38.82 34.86
C ALA A 30 27.14 39.44 34.33
N CYS A 31 26.21 39.64 35.26
CA CYS A 31 25.00 40.43 35.09
C CYS A 31 25.33 41.91 34.85
N GLU A 32 24.65 42.48 33.83
CA GLU A 32 24.48 43.93 33.68
C GLU A 32 23.00 44.20 33.48
N GLU A 33 22.40 44.98 34.39
CA GLU A 33 21.02 45.43 34.34
C GLU A 33 20.84 46.46 33.22
N ALA A 34 19.95 46.21 32.29
CA ALA A 34 19.54 47.20 31.29
C ALA A 34 18.06 47.55 31.47
N ALA A 35 17.80 48.85 31.54
CA ALA A 35 16.53 49.50 31.80
C ALA A 35 15.43 49.19 30.79
N THR A 36 14.19 49.06 31.29
CA THR A 36 12.94 48.85 30.55
C THR A 36 12.53 50.12 29.81
N PRO A 37 12.21 50.10 28.51
CA PRO A 37 11.50 51.19 27.83
C PRO A 37 9.99 51.10 28.12
N GLN A 38 9.38 52.22 28.44
CA GLN A 38 7.95 52.41 28.59
C GLN A 38 7.25 52.22 27.23
N GLN A 39 6.21 51.38 27.17
CA GLN A 39 5.32 51.23 26.03
C GLN A 39 4.23 52.29 26.06
N GLU A 40 4.10 53.05 24.98
CA GLU A 40 2.94 53.87 24.68
C GLU A 40 1.72 52.98 24.32
N PRO A 41 0.47 53.40 24.60
CA PRO A 41 -0.70 52.60 24.32
C PRO A 41 -1.02 52.60 22.81
N GLN A 42 -0.91 51.41 22.20
CA GLN A 42 -1.40 51.20 20.84
C GLN A 42 -2.93 51.11 20.81
N ALA A 43 -3.55 51.88 19.92
CA ALA A 43 -4.97 51.84 19.66
C ALA A 43 -5.42 50.46 19.16
N GLU A 44 -6.43 49.88 19.80
CA GLU A 44 -7.16 48.68 19.34
C GLU A 44 -7.81 48.91 17.98
N GLN A 45 -7.23 48.37 16.95
CA GLN A 45 -7.84 48.25 15.65
C GLN A 45 -8.74 47.00 15.63
N LYS A 46 -10.05 47.18 15.79
CA LYS A 46 -11.04 46.10 15.59
C LYS A 46 -10.91 45.60 14.16
N MET A 47 -10.24 44.44 14.00
CA MET A 47 -10.38 43.65 12.78
C MET A 47 -11.78 43.04 12.76
N VAL A 48 -12.58 43.49 11.82
CA VAL A 48 -13.84 42.85 11.46
C VAL A 48 -13.48 41.55 10.75
N ASP A 49 -13.70 40.40 11.42
CA ASP A 49 -13.65 39.09 10.80
C ASP A 49 -14.69 39.02 9.68
N ALA A 50 -14.25 39.33 8.45
CA ALA A 50 -15.01 38.97 7.27
C ALA A 50 -14.85 37.44 7.11
N ALA A 51 -15.88 36.69 7.51
CA ALA A 51 -15.98 35.26 7.25
C ALA A 51 -15.80 35.02 5.75
N ILE A 52 -14.67 34.43 5.38
CA ILE A 52 -14.45 33.91 4.02
C ILE A 52 -15.56 32.89 3.78
N PRO A 53 -16.42 33.07 2.74
CA PRO A 53 -17.44 32.08 2.44
C PRO A 53 -16.71 30.73 2.19
N LYS A 54 -17.04 29.72 2.98
CA LYS A 54 -16.63 28.34 2.70
C LYS A 54 -17.16 28.02 1.30
N GLN A 55 -16.27 27.95 0.32
CA GLN A 55 -16.60 27.40 -0.98
C GLN A 55 -17.08 25.97 -0.71
N GLU A 56 -18.36 25.70 -1.01
CA GLU A 56 -18.85 24.32 -1.04
C GLU A 56 -18.04 23.61 -2.13
N VAL A 57 -17.06 22.80 -1.68
CA VAL A 57 -16.33 21.91 -2.57
C VAL A 57 -17.37 20.92 -3.10
N PRO A 58 -17.49 20.75 -4.43
CA PRO A 58 -18.41 19.77 -4.98
C PRO A 58 -18.13 18.43 -4.31
N VAL A 59 -19.17 17.84 -3.68
CA VAL A 59 -19.08 16.46 -3.17
C VAL A 59 -18.86 15.58 -4.39
N VAL A 60 -17.60 15.18 -4.61
CA VAL A 60 -17.26 14.21 -5.64
C VAL A 60 -18.04 12.95 -5.30
N PRO A 61 -18.77 12.34 -6.25
CA PRO A 61 -19.49 11.11 -5.98
C PRO A 61 -18.51 10.10 -5.40
N ARG A 62 -18.72 9.71 -4.14
CA ARG A 62 -17.91 8.72 -3.48
C ARG A 62 -18.07 7.39 -4.22
N TYR A 63 -17.03 6.60 -4.22
CA TYR A 63 -16.78 5.32 -4.91
C TYR A 63 -17.95 4.31 -5.01
N SER A 64 -19.05 4.48 -4.28
CA SER A 64 -20.19 3.58 -4.20
C SER A 64 -20.94 3.30 -5.52
N SER A 65 -20.55 3.92 -6.63
CA SER A 65 -21.26 3.79 -7.92
C SER A 65 -20.59 2.84 -8.91
N TRP A 66 -19.36 2.37 -8.67
CA TRP A 66 -18.73 1.44 -9.61
C TRP A 66 -19.06 -0.01 -9.23
N THR A 67 -19.87 -0.63 -10.04
CA THR A 67 -20.25 -2.04 -9.92
C THR A 67 -19.79 -2.79 -11.16
N CYS A 68 -19.57 -4.08 -11.04
CA CYS A 68 -19.31 -4.91 -12.21
C CYS A 68 -20.43 -4.77 -13.24
N PRO A 69 -20.10 -4.49 -14.51
CA PRO A 69 -21.10 -4.40 -15.56
C PRO A 69 -21.76 -5.76 -15.80
N ALA A 70 -23.01 -5.77 -16.28
CA ALA A 70 -23.74 -7.00 -16.60
C ALA A 70 -23.01 -7.88 -17.64
N ASN A 71 -22.21 -7.25 -18.51
CA ASN A 71 -21.28 -7.92 -19.41
C ASN A 71 -19.86 -7.42 -19.12
N PRO A 72 -19.12 -8.09 -18.22
CA PRO A 72 -17.78 -7.64 -17.84
C PRO A 72 -16.72 -7.84 -18.93
N GLY A 73 -17.02 -8.57 -19.99
CA GLY A 73 -16.08 -8.86 -21.07
C GLY A 73 -15.54 -10.29 -21.01
N LYS A 74 -14.34 -10.51 -21.52
CA LYS A 74 -13.70 -11.84 -21.62
C LYS A 74 -12.40 -11.86 -20.83
N ALA A 75 -12.17 -12.98 -20.13
CA ALA A 75 -10.90 -13.23 -19.47
C ALA A 75 -9.72 -13.19 -20.46
N PRO A 76 -8.55 -12.70 -20.04
CA PRO A 76 -7.35 -12.78 -20.87
C PRO A 76 -6.90 -14.24 -21.02
N SER A 77 -6.15 -14.52 -22.08
CA SER A 77 -5.59 -15.85 -22.33
C SER A 77 -4.23 -15.78 -23.03
N GLY A 78 -3.38 -16.77 -22.77
CA GLY A 78 -2.05 -16.87 -23.38
C GLY A 78 -1.02 -15.89 -22.81
N ASP A 79 0.01 -15.62 -23.57
CA ASP A 79 1.11 -14.73 -23.16
C ASP A 79 0.87 -13.31 -23.67
N LEU A 80 0.89 -12.36 -22.75
CA LEU A 80 0.66 -10.93 -22.96
C LEU A 80 1.86 -10.13 -22.44
N THR A 81 1.96 -8.87 -22.85
CA THR A 81 3.01 -7.95 -22.36
C THR A 81 2.38 -6.61 -22.00
N ALA A 82 2.63 -6.14 -20.78
CA ALA A 82 2.24 -4.79 -20.37
C ALA A 82 3.26 -3.76 -20.83
N THR A 83 2.81 -2.54 -21.11
CA THR A 83 3.64 -1.44 -21.59
C THR A 83 3.99 -0.52 -20.42
N ARG A 84 5.26 -0.16 -20.30
CA ARG A 84 5.76 0.80 -19.31
C ARG A 84 5.21 2.20 -19.59
N ILE A 85 4.77 2.88 -18.53
CA ILE A 85 4.36 4.28 -18.57
C ILE A 85 5.60 5.15 -18.30
N GLU A 86 6.21 5.68 -19.33
CA GLU A 86 7.51 6.37 -19.25
C GLU A 86 7.50 7.59 -18.31
N THR A 87 6.39 8.30 -18.21
CA THR A 87 6.25 9.46 -17.32
C THR A 87 6.20 9.09 -15.85
N ALA A 88 5.88 7.84 -15.52
CA ALA A 88 5.82 7.31 -14.17
C ALA A 88 7.12 6.62 -13.72
N ASN A 89 8.19 6.65 -14.54
CA ASN A 89 9.47 6.12 -14.12
C ASN A 89 10.07 6.96 -13.00
N SER A 90 10.59 6.27 -11.98
CA SER A 90 11.32 6.92 -10.89
C SER A 90 12.53 7.68 -11.40
N ARG A 91 12.67 8.92 -10.95
CA ARG A 91 13.85 9.76 -11.21
C ARG A 91 14.81 9.79 -10.01
N ARG A 92 14.53 8.98 -8.98
CA ARG A 92 15.40 8.85 -7.80
C ARG A 92 16.63 8.03 -8.13
N THR A 93 17.71 8.31 -7.42
CA THR A 93 18.94 7.50 -7.39
C THR A 93 18.88 6.42 -6.33
N GLU A 94 18.06 6.61 -5.29
CA GLU A 94 17.84 5.68 -4.19
C GLU A 94 16.95 4.52 -4.65
N PRO A 95 17.36 3.26 -4.39
CA PRO A 95 16.51 2.11 -4.67
C PRO A 95 15.23 2.15 -3.83
N GLY A 96 14.14 1.70 -4.41
CA GLY A 96 12.83 1.66 -3.77
C GLY A 96 11.80 0.99 -4.67
N LEU A 97 10.58 0.89 -4.16
CA LEU A 97 9.47 0.27 -4.86
C LEU A 97 8.26 1.20 -4.93
N TYR A 98 7.46 1.02 -5.97
CA TYR A 98 6.08 1.48 -6.06
C TYR A 98 5.17 0.34 -5.63
N GLU A 99 4.19 0.63 -4.78
CA GLU A 99 3.31 -0.34 -4.14
C GLU A 99 1.86 0.13 -4.06
N GLY A 100 0.94 -0.83 -3.82
CA GLY A 100 -0.45 -0.58 -3.50
C GLY A 100 -1.17 0.32 -4.50
N PRO A 101 -1.21 -0.01 -5.80
CA PRO A 101 -1.91 0.82 -6.76
C PRO A 101 -3.42 0.82 -6.52
N VAL A 102 -4.03 2.00 -6.59
CA VAL A 102 -5.48 2.21 -6.48
C VAL A 102 -5.95 3.21 -7.51
N TRP A 103 -7.01 2.89 -8.25
CA TRP A 103 -7.64 3.81 -9.18
C TRP A 103 -8.75 4.59 -8.49
N LEU A 104 -8.60 5.90 -8.38
CA LEU A 104 -9.57 6.78 -7.74
C LEU A 104 -9.75 8.07 -8.54
N ASN A 105 -10.99 8.45 -8.82
CA ASN A 105 -11.34 9.74 -9.45
C ASN A 105 -10.54 10.06 -10.72
N GLY A 106 -10.32 9.05 -11.58
CA GLY A 106 -9.66 9.24 -12.88
C GLY A 106 -8.14 9.30 -12.82
N ALA A 107 -7.52 8.93 -11.70
CA ALA A 107 -6.07 8.84 -11.53
C ALA A 107 -5.66 7.56 -10.79
N LEU A 108 -4.42 7.13 -11.00
CA LEU A 108 -3.81 6.03 -10.25
C LEU A 108 -3.02 6.60 -9.07
N TYR A 109 -3.32 6.14 -7.86
CA TYR A 109 -2.56 6.42 -6.66
C TYR A 109 -1.73 5.20 -6.29
N PHE A 110 -0.52 5.40 -5.78
CA PHE A 110 0.35 4.32 -5.32
C PHE A 110 1.40 4.84 -4.34
N SER A 111 1.84 3.98 -3.44
CA SER A 111 2.94 4.27 -2.53
C SER A 111 4.27 4.26 -3.27
N ASP A 112 5.15 5.18 -2.92
CA ASP A 112 6.50 5.33 -3.44
C ASP A 112 7.47 5.38 -2.26
N PHE A 113 8.04 4.23 -1.86
CA PHE A 113 8.97 4.15 -0.74
C PHE A 113 10.39 3.80 -1.17
N THR A 114 11.34 4.14 -0.30
CA THR A 114 12.77 3.83 -0.49
C THR A 114 13.25 2.81 0.54
N PHE A 115 14.38 2.15 0.26
CA PHE A 115 15.06 1.24 1.20
C PHE A 115 16.01 1.96 2.16
N GLN A 116 15.86 3.28 2.33
CA GLN A 116 16.57 4.03 3.36
C GLN A 116 16.09 3.67 4.75
N GLU A 117 16.82 4.10 5.79
CA GLU A 117 16.41 3.89 7.17
C GLU A 117 15.00 4.44 7.41
N GLY A 118 14.13 3.63 8.04
CA GLY A 118 12.74 3.95 8.27
C GLY A 118 11.81 3.78 7.06
N PHE A 119 12.34 3.37 5.91
CA PHE A 119 11.56 3.16 4.67
C PHE A 119 10.64 4.35 4.34
N PRO A 120 11.18 5.58 4.19
CA PRO A 120 10.35 6.75 3.91
C PRO A 120 9.50 6.54 2.66
N SER A 121 8.22 6.88 2.78
CA SER A 121 7.20 6.66 1.76
C SER A 121 6.34 7.89 1.55
N ARG A 122 5.83 8.05 0.34
CA ARG A 122 4.84 9.05 -0.07
C ARG A 122 3.81 8.40 -0.99
N VAL A 123 2.63 8.98 -1.11
CA VAL A 123 1.66 8.57 -2.11
C VAL A 123 1.82 9.44 -3.36
N GLN A 124 2.05 8.80 -4.48
CA GLN A 124 2.07 9.43 -5.79
C GLN A 124 0.68 9.36 -6.44
N ARG A 125 0.40 10.32 -7.32
CA ARG A 125 -0.77 10.35 -8.19
C ARG A 125 -0.31 10.44 -9.64
N LEU A 126 -0.71 9.48 -10.45
CA LEU A 126 -0.52 9.48 -11.89
C LEU A 126 -1.86 9.83 -12.55
N ASN A 127 -1.92 10.99 -13.18
CA ASN A 127 -3.09 11.50 -13.86
C ASN A 127 -3.31 10.81 -15.22
N ALA A 128 -4.52 10.88 -15.76
CA ALA A 128 -4.86 10.29 -17.06
C ALA A 128 -4.08 10.93 -18.23
N ASP A 129 -3.58 12.16 -18.10
CA ASP A 129 -2.71 12.81 -19.08
C ASP A 129 -1.24 12.38 -18.99
N GLY A 130 -0.92 11.46 -18.07
CA GLY A 130 0.42 10.95 -17.81
C GLY A 130 1.26 11.83 -16.89
N SER A 131 0.76 12.97 -16.40
CA SER A 131 1.49 13.75 -15.40
C SER A 131 1.48 13.05 -14.04
N MET A 132 2.57 13.18 -13.28
CA MET A 132 2.72 12.58 -11.96
C MET A 132 3.02 13.67 -10.92
N GLU A 133 2.33 13.57 -9.78
CA GLU A 133 2.49 14.48 -8.64
C GLU A 133 2.46 13.71 -7.32
N THR A 134 3.02 14.28 -6.25
CA THR A 134 2.89 13.72 -4.91
C THR A 134 1.56 14.16 -4.31
N ALA A 135 0.69 13.20 -3.99
CA ALA A 135 -0.59 13.44 -3.34
C ALA A 135 -0.49 13.55 -1.82
N ILE A 136 0.37 12.71 -1.20
CA ILE A 136 0.61 12.71 0.25
C ILE A 136 2.10 12.57 0.49
N GLU A 137 2.71 13.59 1.11
CA GLU A 137 4.09 13.52 1.59
C GLU A 137 4.18 12.74 2.91
N ASN A 138 5.27 12.02 3.11
CA ASN A 138 5.54 11.30 4.37
C ASN A 138 4.39 10.37 4.81
N SER A 139 3.77 9.69 3.85
CA SER A 139 2.63 8.80 4.11
C SER A 139 3.02 7.61 4.99
N GLY A 140 4.25 7.12 4.84
CA GLY A 140 4.72 5.90 5.49
C GLY A 140 4.02 4.61 5.01
N THR A 141 3.28 4.70 3.89
CA THR A 141 2.44 3.61 3.38
C THR A 141 3.20 2.59 2.54
N ASN A 142 2.67 1.37 2.51
CA ASN A 142 2.98 0.31 1.56
C ASN A 142 1.73 0.05 0.70
N GLY A 143 0.90 -0.96 0.99
CA GLY A 143 -0.34 -1.20 0.30
C GLY A 143 -1.37 -0.10 0.51
N LEU A 144 -2.18 0.16 -0.51
CA LEU A 144 -3.33 1.08 -0.46
C LEU A 144 -4.59 0.36 -0.91
N ALA A 145 -5.73 0.80 -0.40
CA ALA A 145 -7.05 0.38 -0.85
C ALA A 145 -8.04 1.55 -0.72
N LEU A 146 -9.30 1.34 -1.10
CA LEU A 146 -10.38 2.27 -0.83
C LEU A 146 -11.31 1.67 0.21
N ASP A 147 -11.78 2.53 1.12
CA ASP A 147 -12.86 2.12 2.01
C ASP A 147 -14.24 2.32 1.34
N SER A 148 -15.27 1.79 2.00
CA SER A 148 -16.66 1.87 1.52
C SER A 148 -17.21 3.30 1.41
N GLU A 149 -16.54 4.27 2.03
CA GLU A 149 -16.85 5.70 1.92
C GLU A 149 -16.06 6.40 0.80
N GLY A 150 -15.09 5.70 0.17
CA GLY A 150 -14.24 6.21 -0.91
C GLY A 150 -13.04 7.01 -0.43
N PHE A 151 -12.64 6.87 0.83
CA PHE A 151 -11.36 7.36 1.31
C PHE A 151 -10.25 6.37 0.97
N LEU A 152 -9.04 6.90 0.85
CA LEU A 152 -7.85 6.07 0.73
C LEU A 152 -7.50 5.49 2.10
N ILE A 153 -7.34 4.17 2.19
CA ILE A 153 -6.80 3.49 3.36
C ILE A 153 -5.46 2.85 3.01
N GLY A 154 -4.56 2.73 3.97
CA GLY A 154 -3.23 2.19 3.71
C GLY A 154 -2.64 1.40 4.88
N GLY A 155 -1.86 0.38 4.54
CA GLY A 155 -0.91 -0.25 5.43
C GLY A 155 0.29 0.68 5.66
N VAL A 156 0.44 1.18 6.90
CA VAL A 156 1.47 2.16 7.24
C VAL A 156 2.59 1.48 8.01
N HIS A 157 3.66 1.10 7.32
CA HIS A 157 4.81 0.45 7.95
C HIS A 157 5.57 1.41 8.89
N ALA A 158 5.57 2.71 8.59
CA ALA A 158 6.28 3.71 9.42
C ALA A 158 5.73 3.80 10.85
N ASP A 159 4.41 3.63 11.04
CA ASP A 159 3.74 3.70 12.35
C ASP A 159 3.12 2.35 12.76
N LYS A 160 3.25 1.33 11.92
CA LYS A 160 2.69 -0.02 12.16
C LYS A 160 1.17 -0.01 12.32
N THR A 161 0.47 0.74 11.44
CA THR A 161 -0.98 0.95 11.54
C THR A 161 -1.68 0.66 10.20
N ILE A 162 -2.99 0.43 10.28
CA ILE A 162 -3.89 0.70 9.17
C ILE A 162 -4.46 2.09 9.40
N SER A 163 -4.38 2.96 8.41
CA SER A 163 -4.83 4.35 8.53
C SER A 163 -5.65 4.77 7.32
N ARG A 164 -6.59 5.70 7.55
CA ARG A 164 -7.40 6.37 6.54
C ARG A 164 -6.76 7.72 6.23
N PHE A 165 -6.82 8.13 4.97
CA PHE A 165 -6.29 9.39 4.49
C PHE A 165 -7.37 10.18 3.75
N ASP A 166 -7.58 11.41 4.16
CA ASP A 166 -8.38 12.39 3.40
C ASP A 166 -7.47 13.13 2.43
N LEU A 167 -7.65 12.89 1.13
CA LEU A 167 -6.86 13.53 0.06
C LEU A 167 -7.15 15.03 -0.09
N GLN A 168 -8.24 15.56 0.49
CA GLN A 168 -8.59 16.97 0.39
C GLN A 168 -8.00 17.78 1.53
N SER A 169 -8.14 17.30 2.77
CA SER A 169 -7.60 17.97 3.96
C SER A 169 -6.15 17.62 4.24
N GLY A 170 -5.67 16.47 3.74
CA GLY A 170 -4.38 15.87 4.09
C GLY A 170 -4.38 15.23 5.48
N GLU A 171 -5.54 15.14 6.13
CA GLU A 171 -5.67 14.51 7.44
C GLU A 171 -5.50 12.99 7.35
N ARG A 172 -4.91 12.42 8.39
CA ARG A 172 -4.72 10.99 8.56
C ARG A 172 -5.33 10.53 9.87
N GLU A 173 -6.18 9.52 9.81
CA GLU A 173 -6.82 8.88 10.95
C GLU A 173 -6.31 7.44 11.10
N LYS A 174 -5.86 7.08 12.31
CA LYS A 174 -5.49 5.71 12.64
C LYS A 174 -6.76 4.87 12.87
N ILE A 175 -6.94 3.79 12.09
CA ILE A 175 -8.00 2.82 12.27
C ILE A 175 -7.59 1.80 13.35
N VAL A 176 -6.40 1.20 13.19
CA VAL A 176 -5.88 0.19 14.12
C VAL A 176 -4.34 0.18 14.06
N GLY A 177 -3.67 -0.22 15.15
CA GLY A 177 -2.20 -0.22 15.21
C GLY A 177 -1.60 -1.34 16.06
N GLU A 178 -2.42 -2.21 16.64
CA GLU A 178 -1.91 -3.25 17.55
C GLU A 178 -2.85 -4.47 17.62
N TYR A 179 -2.29 -5.59 18.02
CA TYR A 179 -2.98 -6.80 18.37
C TYR A 179 -2.39 -7.37 19.65
N GLN A 180 -3.23 -7.63 20.69
CA GLN A 180 -2.80 -8.14 22.00
C GLN A 180 -1.65 -7.31 22.62
N ASP A 181 -1.83 -5.98 22.66
CA ASP A 181 -0.89 -5.00 23.23
C ASP A 181 0.49 -4.94 22.52
N ASN A 182 0.63 -5.54 21.35
CA ASN A 182 1.85 -5.46 20.53
C ASN A 182 1.54 -4.75 19.21
N PRO A 183 2.40 -3.83 18.75
CA PRO A 183 2.29 -3.24 17.42
C PRO A 183 2.32 -4.30 16.32
N PHE A 184 1.75 -4.02 15.17
CA PHE A 184 1.94 -4.85 13.98
C PHE A 184 3.41 -4.88 13.54
N ASN A 185 3.77 -5.78 12.62
CA ASN A 185 5.13 -5.87 12.07
C ASN A 185 5.38 -4.76 11.04
N SER A 186 4.74 -4.88 9.89
CA SER A 186 4.78 -3.92 8.79
C SER A 186 3.57 -4.12 7.91
N PRO A 187 2.38 -3.58 8.30
CA PRO A 187 1.17 -3.71 7.51
C PRO A 187 1.43 -3.42 6.03
N ASN A 188 1.09 -4.40 5.19
CA ASN A 188 1.42 -4.42 3.78
C ASN A 188 0.15 -4.22 2.93
N ASP A 189 -0.34 -5.24 2.24
CA ASP A 189 -1.56 -5.14 1.44
C ASP A 189 -2.83 -5.23 2.28
N LEU A 190 -3.91 -4.62 1.79
CA LEU A 190 -5.20 -4.60 2.47
C LEU A 190 -6.37 -4.51 1.48
N THR A 191 -7.54 -4.95 1.93
CA THR A 191 -8.81 -4.81 1.23
C THR A 191 -9.94 -4.62 2.23
N GLU A 192 -10.96 -3.84 1.88
CA GLU A 192 -12.16 -3.67 2.71
C GLU A 192 -13.36 -4.38 2.08
N ALA A 193 -14.09 -5.11 2.91
CA ALA A 193 -15.38 -5.68 2.56
C ALA A 193 -16.49 -4.62 2.65
N ARG A 194 -17.63 -4.85 1.95
CA ARG A 194 -18.79 -3.94 1.94
C ARG A 194 -19.38 -3.65 3.32
N ASP A 195 -19.12 -4.50 4.29
CA ASP A 195 -19.58 -4.33 5.68
C ASP A 195 -18.59 -3.52 6.55
N GLY A 196 -17.53 -2.97 5.94
CA GLY A 196 -16.49 -2.22 6.62
C GLY A 196 -15.44 -3.10 7.32
N THR A 197 -15.44 -4.41 7.08
CA THR A 197 -14.38 -5.30 7.57
C THR A 197 -13.13 -5.14 6.71
N ILE A 198 -11.98 -4.88 7.33
CA ILE A 198 -10.69 -4.78 6.67
C ILE A 198 -9.93 -6.09 6.86
N TYR A 199 -9.37 -6.63 5.78
CA TYR A 199 -8.39 -7.70 5.79
C TYR A 199 -7.04 -7.13 5.38
N PHE A 200 -5.97 -7.48 6.09
CA PHE A 200 -4.62 -7.03 5.73
C PHE A 200 -3.56 -8.07 6.08
N THR A 201 -2.45 -7.97 5.41
CA THR A 201 -1.27 -8.79 5.62
C THR A 201 -0.23 -8.03 6.44
N ASP A 202 0.46 -8.76 7.33
CA ASP A 202 1.47 -8.19 8.24
C ASP A 202 2.78 -8.99 8.17
N PRO A 203 3.52 -8.90 7.05
CA PRO A 203 4.85 -9.49 6.92
C PRO A 203 5.89 -8.74 7.76
N ASP A 204 7.16 -9.17 7.69
CA ASP A 204 8.26 -8.52 8.40
C ASP A 204 9.20 -7.69 7.50
N PHE A 205 8.84 -7.44 6.24
CA PHE A 205 9.70 -6.78 5.25
C PHE A 205 10.20 -5.40 5.70
N GLN A 206 9.32 -4.55 6.23
CA GLN A 206 9.65 -3.24 6.75
C GLN A 206 9.52 -3.15 8.28
N ARG A 207 9.63 -4.29 8.99
CA ARG A 207 9.48 -4.35 10.45
C ARG A 207 10.38 -3.37 11.19
N SER A 208 11.58 -3.09 10.65
CA SER A 208 12.53 -2.14 11.23
C SER A 208 12.18 -0.66 11.02
N ALA A 209 11.10 -0.34 10.31
CA ALA A 209 10.65 1.04 10.12
C ALA A 209 10.32 1.74 11.46
N ALA A 210 9.78 0.97 12.42
CA ALA A 210 9.50 1.45 13.77
C ALA A 210 9.74 0.33 14.81
N PRO A 211 9.91 0.67 16.11
CA PRO A 211 10.10 -0.31 17.17
C PRO A 211 8.89 -1.23 17.37
N GLY A 212 9.15 -2.42 17.92
CA GLY A 212 8.11 -3.42 18.25
C GLY A 212 7.74 -4.32 17.06
N GLY A 213 6.66 -5.04 17.20
CA GLY A 213 6.10 -5.95 16.21
C GLY A 213 5.57 -7.24 16.84
N GLN A 214 4.83 -7.99 16.05
CA GLN A 214 4.29 -9.31 16.40
C GLN A 214 5.41 -10.38 16.39
N GLU A 215 5.22 -11.48 17.11
CA GLU A 215 6.17 -12.61 17.09
C GLU A 215 6.18 -13.34 15.74
N LYS A 216 5.05 -13.35 15.05
CA LYS A 216 4.86 -14.01 13.75
C LYS A 216 4.42 -13.00 12.69
N THR A 217 4.61 -13.37 11.44
CA THR A 217 3.93 -12.75 10.31
C THR A 217 2.52 -13.32 10.20
N GLN A 218 1.52 -12.47 9.93
CA GLN A 218 0.12 -12.86 10.08
C GLN A 218 -0.76 -12.20 9.01
N VAL A 219 -1.92 -12.80 8.82
CA VAL A 219 -3.05 -12.18 8.12
C VAL A 219 -4.08 -11.80 9.17
N PHE A 220 -4.53 -10.57 9.15
CA PHE A 220 -5.48 -10.03 10.11
C PHE A 220 -6.82 -9.68 9.47
N ARG A 221 -7.86 -9.70 10.31
CA ARG A 221 -9.19 -9.17 10.07
C ARG A 221 -9.49 -8.11 11.13
N VAL A 222 -9.92 -6.93 10.68
CA VAL A 222 -10.42 -5.85 11.55
C VAL A 222 -11.90 -5.66 11.25
N SER A 223 -12.78 -5.90 12.23
CA SER A 223 -14.20 -5.64 12.02
C SER A 223 -14.49 -4.14 11.92
N ALA A 224 -15.63 -3.74 11.38
CA ALA A 224 -16.09 -2.35 11.36
C ALA A 224 -16.16 -1.69 12.76
N SER A 225 -16.23 -2.49 13.83
CA SER A 225 -16.17 -2.01 15.22
C SER A 225 -14.74 -1.90 15.78
N GLY A 226 -13.69 -2.17 14.97
CA GLY A 226 -12.30 -2.12 15.38
C GLY A 226 -11.75 -3.38 16.07
N SER A 227 -12.52 -4.46 16.16
CA SER A 227 -12.03 -5.72 16.75
C SER A 227 -11.07 -6.43 15.79
N VAL A 228 -9.87 -6.76 16.29
CA VAL A 228 -8.80 -7.42 15.52
C VAL A 228 -8.79 -8.92 15.80
N MET A 229 -8.68 -9.72 14.75
CA MET A 229 -8.54 -11.18 14.80
C MET A 229 -7.47 -11.64 13.81
N VAL A 230 -6.75 -12.71 14.17
CA VAL A 230 -5.87 -13.43 13.26
C VAL A 230 -6.70 -14.32 12.34
N VAL A 231 -6.50 -14.20 11.04
CA VAL A 231 -7.05 -15.11 10.03
C VAL A 231 -6.10 -16.29 9.82
N ASP A 232 -4.80 -16.01 9.67
CA ASP A 232 -3.78 -17.04 9.46
C ASP A 232 -2.42 -16.57 10.01
N ASP A 233 -1.72 -17.44 10.74
CA ASP A 233 -0.37 -17.22 11.27
C ASP A 233 0.64 -18.27 10.76
N SER A 234 0.25 -19.04 9.74
CA SER A 234 1.05 -20.11 9.14
C SER A 234 1.77 -19.69 7.87
N ILE A 235 1.42 -18.53 7.27
CA ILE A 235 2.04 -18.04 6.05
C ILE A 235 3.30 -17.26 6.40
N SER A 236 4.44 -17.70 5.88
CA SER A 236 5.67 -16.90 5.95
C SER A 236 5.53 -15.69 5.02
N ASN A 237 5.61 -14.49 5.60
CA ASN A 237 5.51 -13.23 4.88
C ASN A 237 4.31 -13.20 3.90
N PRO A 238 3.07 -13.20 4.42
CA PRO A 238 1.88 -12.97 3.60
C PRO A 238 1.99 -11.58 2.96
N ASN A 239 1.56 -11.46 1.70
CA ASN A 239 1.68 -10.24 0.93
C ASN A 239 0.31 -9.86 0.33
N GLY A 240 0.05 -10.10 -0.95
CA GLY A 240 -1.20 -9.74 -1.58
C GLY A 240 -2.43 -10.30 -0.86
N VAL A 241 -3.48 -9.49 -0.72
CA VAL A 241 -4.78 -9.88 -0.17
C VAL A 241 -5.90 -9.23 -0.95
N SER A 242 -6.95 -9.99 -1.27
CA SER A 242 -8.12 -9.47 -1.97
C SER A 242 -9.37 -10.33 -1.74
N LEU A 243 -10.54 -9.79 -2.03
CA LEU A 243 -11.83 -10.46 -1.92
C LEU A 243 -12.37 -10.86 -3.29
N SER A 244 -13.08 -12.00 -3.36
CA SER A 244 -13.90 -12.34 -4.52
C SER A 244 -14.97 -11.28 -4.78
N PRO A 245 -15.50 -11.12 -6.01
CA PRO A 245 -16.58 -10.17 -6.30
C PRO A 245 -17.86 -10.39 -5.46
N ALA A 246 -18.13 -11.63 -5.07
CA ALA A 246 -19.23 -11.98 -4.17
C ALA A 246 -18.89 -11.70 -2.69
N GLN A 247 -17.60 -11.49 -2.38
CA GLN A 247 -17.06 -11.34 -1.02
C GLN A 247 -17.30 -12.58 -0.13
N ASP A 248 -17.42 -13.74 -0.75
CA ASP A 248 -17.56 -15.04 -0.12
C ASP A 248 -16.25 -15.82 -0.02
N THR A 249 -15.17 -15.26 -0.58
CA THR A 249 -13.82 -15.84 -0.56
C THR A 249 -12.78 -14.73 -0.36
N LEU A 250 -11.89 -14.93 0.63
CA LEU A 250 -10.68 -14.14 0.81
C LEU A 250 -9.52 -14.88 0.16
N TYR A 251 -8.73 -14.17 -0.65
CA TYR A 251 -7.50 -14.66 -1.26
C TYR A 251 -6.29 -14.03 -0.60
N VAL A 252 -5.26 -14.84 -0.31
CA VAL A 252 -3.98 -14.37 0.24
C VAL A 252 -2.84 -15.03 -0.53
N ALA A 253 -1.90 -14.22 -0.98
CA ALA A 253 -0.66 -14.67 -1.59
C ALA A 253 0.51 -14.52 -0.60
N GLY A 254 1.47 -15.46 -0.62
CA GLY A 254 2.63 -15.42 0.28
C GLY A 254 3.49 -16.67 0.15
N GLY A 255 4.44 -16.86 1.08
CA GLY A 255 5.30 -18.05 1.12
C GLY A 255 6.63 -17.91 0.37
N GLY A 256 6.98 -16.72 -0.14
CA GLY A 256 8.28 -16.43 -0.76
C GLY A 256 8.53 -17.20 -2.06
N GLU A 257 9.76 -17.76 -2.25
CA GLU A 257 10.17 -18.42 -3.52
C GLU A 257 9.33 -19.67 -3.86
N LYS A 258 8.76 -20.33 -2.87
CA LYS A 258 7.81 -21.46 -3.04
C LYS A 258 6.41 -21.02 -2.66
N GLY A 259 6.05 -19.83 -3.09
CA GLY A 259 4.81 -19.19 -2.72
C GLY A 259 3.60 -19.86 -3.33
N PHE A 260 2.48 -19.42 -2.84
CA PHE A 260 1.17 -19.95 -3.19
C PHE A 260 0.10 -18.84 -3.11
N LEU A 261 -1.04 -19.13 -3.70
CA LEU A 261 -2.29 -18.42 -3.51
C LEU A 261 -3.19 -19.28 -2.64
N ARG A 262 -3.63 -18.79 -1.50
CA ARG A 262 -4.53 -19.46 -0.56
C ARG A 262 -5.90 -18.79 -0.59
N ALA A 263 -6.95 -19.61 -0.57
CA ALA A 263 -8.34 -19.17 -0.53
C ALA A 263 -9.00 -19.58 0.79
N TYR A 264 -9.74 -18.66 1.40
CA TYR A 264 -10.50 -18.85 2.62
C TYR A 264 -11.98 -18.60 2.30
N PRO A 265 -12.88 -19.60 2.47
CA PRO A 265 -14.31 -19.34 2.33
C PRO A 265 -14.76 -18.40 3.46
N ILE A 266 -15.58 -17.41 3.14
CA ILE A 266 -16.18 -16.50 4.12
C ILE A 266 -17.62 -16.97 4.36
N VAL A 267 -17.91 -17.34 5.60
CA VAL A 267 -19.26 -17.75 6.04
C VAL A 267 -19.65 -16.86 7.22
N ASP A 268 -20.81 -16.22 7.12
CA ASP A 268 -21.31 -15.29 8.15
C ASP A 268 -20.27 -14.20 8.51
N GLY A 269 -19.56 -13.68 7.52
CA GLY A 269 -18.52 -12.65 7.67
C GLY A 269 -17.24 -13.13 8.34
N GLN A 270 -17.04 -14.44 8.50
CA GLN A 270 -15.84 -15.03 9.09
C GLN A 270 -15.09 -15.90 8.08
N PRO A 271 -13.77 -15.68 7.89
CA PRO A 271 -12.94 -16.60 7.12
C PRO A 271 -12.88 -17.97 7.78
N GLY A 272 -13.14 -19.02 6.98
CA GLY A 272 -12.97 -20.41 7.38
C GLY A 272 -11.54 -20.91 7.18
N GLU A 273 -11.35 -22.24 7.17
CA GLU A 273 -10.05 -22.86 6.94
C GLU A 273 -9.52 -22.57 5.53
N GLY A 274 -8.31 -22.01 5.44
CA GLY A 274 -7.64 -21.68 4.18
C GLY A 274 -7.07 -22.91 3.49
N LYS A 275 -7.18 -22.94 2.14
CA LYS A 275 -6.60 -24.00 1.30
C LYS A 275 -5.79 -23.38 0.17
N ASN A 276 -4.60 -23.94 -0.10
CA ASN A 276 -3.80 -23.52 -1.24
C ASN A 276 -4.59 -23.85 -2.54
N LEU A 277 -4.97 -22.80 -3.26
CA LEU A 277 -5.64 -22.87 -4.56
C LEU A 277 -4.62 -23.09 -5.67
N VAL A 278 -3.48 -22.41 -5.59
CA VAL A 278 -2.36 -22.53 -6.53
C VAL A 278 -1.06 -22.57 -5.75
N GLU A 279 -0.16 -23.45 -6.15
CA GLU A 279 1.20 -23.56 -5.60
C GLU A 279 2.26 -23.24 -6.67
N GLY A 280 3.49 -23.01 -6.23
CA GLY A 280 4.61 -22.72 -7.12
C GLY A 280 4.51 -21.34 -7.77
N ILE A 281 4.00 -20.36 -7.05
CA ILE A 281 4.05 -18.94 -7.39
C ILE A 281 5.39 -18.40 -6.87
N GLN A 282 6.20 -17.85 -7.76
CA GLN A 282 7.54 -17.41 -7.39
C GLN A 282 7.50 -16.00 -6.78
N VAL A 283 7.78 -15.89 -5.47
CA VAL A 283 7.74 -14.62 -4.74
C VAL A 283 6.46 -13.86 -5.05
N PRO A 284 5.27 -14.43 -4.69
CA PRO A 284 4.02 -13.74 -4.92
C PRO A 284 3.97 -12.45 -4.11
N ASP A 285 3.48 -11.40 -4.75
CA ASP A 285 3.37 -10.06 -4.17
C ASP A 285 1.91 -9.62 -4.18
N GLY A 286 1.55 -8.45 -4.66
CA GLY A 286 0.17 -8.00 -4.69
C GLY A 286 -0.73 -8.72 -5.69
N MET A 287 -2.01 -8.39 -5.70
CA MET A 287 -2.98 -8.99 -6.61
C MET A 287 -4.14 -8.05 -6.97
N ALA A 288 -4.79 -8.33 -8.10
CA ALA A 288 -6.06 -7.73 -8.49
C ALA A 288 -7.08 -8.82 -8.85
N ILE A 289 -8.36 -8.47 -8.82
CA ILE A 289 -9.48 -9.34 -9.20
C ILE A 289 -10.26 -8.68 -10.34
N ASP A 290 -10.74 -9.46 -11.32
CA ASP A 290 -11.66 -8.95 -12.33
C ASP A 290 -13.12 -9.26 -11.99
N CYS A 291 -14.05 -8.71 -12.75
CA CYS A 291 -15.49 -8.90 -12.56
C CYS A 291 -16.00 -10.30 -12.90
N LEU A 292 -15.16 -11.17 -13.47
CA LEU A 292 -15.43 -12.60 -13.64
C LEU A 292 -14.91 -13.41 -12.45
N GLY A 293 -14.18 -12.77 -11.52
CA GLY A 293 -13.55 -13.39 -10.36
C GLY A 293 -12.17 -13.96 -10.66
N ASN A 294 -11.57 -13.70 -11.83
CA ASN A 294 -10.21 -14.16 -12.11
C ASN A 294 -9.21 -13.36 -11.28
N ILE A 295 -8.14 -14.04 -10.84
CA ILE A 295 -7.16 -13.58 -9.87
C ILE A 295 -5.85 -13.29 -10.60
N TYR A 296 -5.37 -12.06 -10.53
CA TYR A 296 -4.14 -11.57 -11.14
C TYR A 296 -3.07 -11.46 -10.08
N VAL A 297 -2.21 -12.46 -9.93
CA VAL A 297 -1.15 -12.49 -8.90
C VAL A 297 0.16 -12.04 -9.51
N THR A 298 0.80 -11.04 -8.92
CA THR A 298 2.14 -10.60 -9.33
C THR A 298 3.19 -11.56 -8.80
N GLU A 299 4.18 -11.87 -9.62
CA GLU A 299 5.37 -12.64 -9.26
C GLU A 299 6.59 -11.71 -9.34
N HIS A 300 7.01 -11.18 -8.19
CA HIS A 300 7.97 -10.09 -8.05
C HIS A 300 9.22 -10.27 -8.91
N THR A 301 10.01 -11.29 -8.61
CA THR A 301 11.29 -11.53 -9.29
C THR A 301 11.15 -12.23 -10.64
N ALA A 302 10.00 -12.83 -10.92
CA ALA A 302 9.70 -13.44 -12.22
C ALA A 302 9.20 -12.41 -13.25
N GLN A 303 8.99 -11.16 -12.84
CA GLN A 303 8.63 -10.02 -13.71
C GLN A 303 7.38 -10.30 -14.54
N ARG A 304 6.34 -10.86 -13.89
CA ARG A 304 5.10 -11.23 -14.57
C ARG A 304 3.91 -11.25 -13.61
N VAL A 305 2.74 -11.17 -14.18
CA VAL A 305 1.47 -11.52 -13.52
C VAL A 305 1.01 -12.85 -14.06
N ARG A 306 0.61 -13.77 -13.20
CA ARG A 306 -0.18 -14.93 -13.62
C ARG A 306 -1.65 -14.71 -13.31
N VAL A 307 -2.49 -15.04 -14.27
CA VAL A 307 -3.94 -14.93 -14.16
C VAL A 307 -4.54 -16.31 -13.98
N PHE A 308 -5.38 -16.46 -12.94
CA PHE A 308 -6.03 -17.73 -12.60
C PHE A 308 -7.56 -17.57 -12.57
N THR A 309 -8.28 -18.62 -12.88
CA THR A 309 -9.72 -18.70 -12.60
C THR A 309 -9.94 -18.78 -11.08
N PRO A 310 -11.19 -18.56 -10.59
CA PRO A 310 -11.55 -18.85 -9.19
C PRO A 310 -11.30 -20.29 -8.74
N ALA A 311 -11.17 -21.24 -9.69
CA ALA A 311 -10.82 -22.63 -9.42
C ALA A 311 -9.30 -22.90 -9.43
N GLY A 312 -8.46 -21.89 -9.68
CA GLY A 312 -6.99 -22.00 -9.74
C GLY A 312 -6.43 -22.45 -11.08
N GLU A 313 -7.23 -22.48 -12.14
CA GLU A 313 -6.76 -22.82 -13.49
C GLU A 313 -6.03 -21.61 -14.10
N HIS A 314 -4.84 -21.81 -14.64
CA HIS A 314 -4.06 -20.78 -15.30
C HIS A 314 -4.66 -20.34 -16.63
N LEU A 315 -4.89 -19.06 -16.82
CA LEU A 315 -5.48 -18.46 -18.02
C LEU A 315 -4.46 -17.73 -18.89
N ALA A 316 -3.66 -16.87 -18.26
CA ALA A 316 -2.76 -15.97 -18.96
C ALA A 316 -1.51 -15.64 -18.12
N THR A 317 -0.45 -15.23 -18.82
CA THR A 317 0.75 -14.63 -18.24
C THR A 317 0.95 -13.26 -18.84
N ILE A 318 1.11 -12.22 -18.01
CA ILE A 318 1.39 -10.85 -18.45
C ILE A 318 2.81 -10.50 -18.01
N SER A 319 3.71 -10.32 -18.96
CA SER A 319 5.11 -10.02 -18.71
C SER A 319 5.38 -8.52 -18.63
N VAL A 320 6.37 -8.14 -17.81
CA VAL A 320 6.96 -6.80 -17.72
C VAL A 320 8.49 -6.89 -17.82
N ASP A 321 9.18 -5.76 -17.83
CA ASP A 321 10.63 -5.68 -18.06
C ASP A 321 11.46 -5.38 -16.79
N ALA A 322 10.83 -5.39 -15.60
CA ALA A 322 11.51 -5.26 -14.31
C ALA A 322 10.69 -5.94 -13.19
N ASN A 323 11.23 -5.97 -11.97
CA ASN A 323 10.53 -6.52 -10.81
C ASN A 323 9.22 -5.77 -10.56
N ILE A 324 8.16 -6.54 -10.36
CA ILE A 324 6.79 -6.07 -10.18
C ILE A 324 6.35 -6.32 -8.74
N THR A 325 5.50 -5.45 -8.21
CA THR A 325 5.00 -5.58 -6.85
C THR A 325 3.50 -5.84 -6.82
N ASN A 326 2.69 -4.98 -7.42
CA ASN A 326 1.25 -5.03 -7.20
C ASN A 326 0.47 -4.69 -8.48
N ALA A 327 -0.85 -4.86 -8.43
CA ALA A 327 -1.75 -4.68 -9.56
C ALA A 327 -3.08 -4.05 -9.15
N ALA A 328 -3.63 -3.19 -10.00
CA ALA A 328 -4.98 -2.64 -9.84
C ALA A 328 -5.66 -2.39 -11.18
N PHE A 329 -6.95 -2.62 -11.24
CA PHE A 329 -7.75 -2.20 -12.38
C PHE A 329 -8.13 -0.73 -12.30
N GLY A 330 -8.18 -0.07 -13.45
CA GLY A 330 -8.56 1.33 -13.56
C GLY A 330 -8.89 1.74 -14.99
N GLY A 331 -8.69 3.02 -15.30
CA GLY A 331 -9.09 3.60 -16.57
C GLY A 331 -10.58 3.90 -16.63
N ALA A 332 -11.03 4.66 -17.63
CA ALA A 332 -12.40 5.14 -17.74
C ALA A 332 -13.44 4.01 -17.84
N ALA A 333 -13.06 2.86 -18.38
CA ALA A 333 -13.91 1.69 -18.54
C ALA A 333 -13.63 0.59 -17.47
N GLY A 334 -12.69 0.84 -16.54
CA GLY A 334 -12.26 -0.15 -15.57
C GLY A 334 -11.56 -1.38 -16.18
N LYS A 335 -11.04 -1.27 -17.39
CA LYS A 335 -10.46 -2.37 -18.17
C LYS A 335 -8.94 -2.27 -18.34
N THR A 336 -8.32 -1.23 -17.84
CA THR A 336 -6.86 -1.08 -17.85
C THR A 336 -6.31 -1.68 -16.56
N LEU A 337 -5.48 -2.71 -16.68
CA LEU A 337 -4.71 -3.23 -15.55
C LEU A 337 -3.42 -2.41 -15.43
N TYR A 338 -3.24 -1.74 -14.31
CA TYR A 338 -2.01 -1.06 -13.92
C TYR A 338 -1.19 -1.97 -13.02
N LEU A 339 0.12 -1.91 -13.20
CA LEU A 339 1.09 -2.71 -12.46
C LEU A 339 2.15 -1.76 -11.88
N THR A 340 2.49 -1.94 -10.62
CA THR A 340 3.57 -1.22 -9.94
C THR A 340 4.79 -2.11 -9.73
N GLY A 341 5.96 -1.53 -9.50
CA GLY A 341 7.17 -2.32 -9.27
C GLY A 341 8.40 -1.48 -8.95
N ALA A 342 9.56 -1.90 -9.39
CA ALA A 342 10.86 -1.29 -9.11
C ALA A 342 10.99 0.11 -9.75
N GLY A 343 10.31 1.11 -9.16
CA GLY A 343 10.33 2.50 -9.60
C GLY A 343 9.67 2.73 -10.96
N ALA A 344 8.69 1.91 -11.33
CA ALA A 344 7.97 2.02 -12.59
C ALA A 344 6.51 1.61 -12.46
N VAL A 345 5.69 2.07 -13.40
CA VAL A 345 4.31 1.66 -13.61
C VAL A 345 4.17 1.14 -15.03
N TRP A 346 3.44 0.04 -15.18
CA TRP A 346 3.04 -0.50 -16.50
C TRP A 346 1.53 -0.52 -16.60
N SER A 347 1.03 -0.60 -17.81
CA SER A 347 -0.39 -0.79 -18.09
C SER A 347 -0.63 -1.72 -19.25
N ILE A 348 -1.79 -2.38 -19.22
CA ILE A 348 -2.31 -3.18 -20.32
C ILE A 348 -3.84 -3.07 -20.33
N ASP A 349 -4.41 -2.80 -21.51
CA ASP A 349 -5.85 -2.83 -21.69
C ASP A 349 -6.30 -4.28 -21.92
N LEU A 350 -7.31 -4.70 -21.17
CA LEU A 350 -7.90 -6.03 -21.23
C LEU A 350 -9.36 -5.94 -21.73
N ASP A 351 -9.93 -7.07 -22.19
CA ASP A 351 -11.35 -7.11 -22.59
C ASP A 351 -12.30 -7.33 -21.41
N VAL A 352 -11.77 -7.52 -20.21
CA VAL A 352 -12.53 -7.72 -18.97
C VAL A 352 -12.46 -6.47 -18.09
N ALA A 353 -13.57 -6.13 -17.44
CA ALA A 353 -13.58 -5.10 -16.40
C ALA A 353 -13.02 -5.67 -15.09
N GLY A 354 -12.19 -4.89 -14.41
CA GLY A 354 -11.74 -5.22 -13.06
C GLY A 354 -12.84 -5.15 -12.03
N PHE A 355 -12.69 -5.87 -10.95
CA PHE A 355 -13.56 -5.71 -9.79
C PHE A 355 -13.19 -4.40 -9.07
N PRO A 356 -14.18 -3.51 -8.80
CA PRO A 356 -13.93 -2.29 -8.04
C PRO A 356 -13.68 -2.63 -6.56
N TYR A 357 -12.69 -1.95 -5.98
CA TYR A 357 -12.32 -2.11 -4.57
C TYR A 357 -13.31 -1.44 -3.63
#